data_b01584a494f31732e15c9bf46b66dce8
#
_entry.id   b01584a494f31732e15c9bf46b66dce8
#
_cell.length_a   1.000
_cell.length_b   1.000
_cell.length_c   1.000
_cell.angle_alpha   90.00
_cell.angle_beta   90.00
_cell.angle_gamma   90.00
#
_symmetry.space_group_name_H-M   'P 1'
#
loop_
_entity.id
_entity.type
_entity.pdbx_description
1 polymer ?
#
loop_
_entity_poly.entity_id
_entity_poly.type
_entity_poly.pdbx_seq_one_letter_code
_entity_poly.pdbx_strand_id
1 'polypeptide(L)'
;MTTRVAQTRTSAAPPAEGRPRRGLVLGGGGMLGAAWTVGALCAVEEAVGWRPGGAEVVLGTSAGAILAAMLAGGVRTDQLRDHQRGLPITAGPLAGVAFDYETAVGGALPPRPRAGIGSPGLLRDAVRHPREYPLLTMVSAMAPHGRGSLEPVGELVRGLLGPGGWPDGSPLRVAAVDYRGGHRVVFGDPGAPSAAVAEAVMASCAIPGWFAPVRVNGSAYVDGGCWSATNADLMLGRGLDEVYVLAPMALRLHPRGRAEPARGTVAALREWRARDRPRGVLAQLVGRYRRAVTRQLLRETRLLRASGVRVHLLAPTLADLAVMGPNMMDPARRGAVLESALRTSRAALDGVR
;
A
#
# COMPACT_ATOMS: atom_id res chain seq x y z
N MET A 1 18.31 -18.27 -41.51
CA MET A 1 16.84 -18.41 -41.37
C MET A 1 16.45 -17.96 -40.01
N THR A 2 15.96 -16.72 -39.88
CA THR A 2 15.65 -16.08 -38.61
C THR A 2 14.13 -16.08 -38.45
N THR A 3 13.64 -16.93 -37.58
CA THR A 3 12.19 -17.07 -37.30
C THR A 3 11.74 -15.93 -36.37
N ARG A 4 11.01 -14.98 -36.91
CA ARG A 4 10.27 -13.95 -36.14
C ARG A 4 9.14 -14.62 -35.39
N VAL A 5 9.19 -14.63 -34.06
CA VAL A 5 8.06 -14.96 -33.19
C VAL A 5 7.08 -13.78 -33.19
N ALA A 6 5.92 -13.98 -33.76
CA ALA A 6 4.83 -13.02 -33.75
C ALA A 6 4.27 -12.91 -32.32
N GLN A 7 4.39 -11.72 -31.74
CA GLN A 7 3.67 -11.38 -30.50
C GLN A 7 2.19 -11.22 -30.81
N THR A 8 1.39 -12.20 -30.41
CA THR A 8 -0.07 -12.10 -30.37
C THR A 8 -0.46 -11.10 -29.29
N ARG A 9 -0.86 -9.90 -29.70
CA ARG A 9 -1.57 -8.93 -28.85
C ARG A 9 -2.94 -9.52 -28.52
N THR A 10 -3.09 -9.96 -27.28
CA THR A 10 -4.42 -10.29 -26.73
C THR A 10 -5.19 -8.96 -26.63
N SER A 11 -6.14 -8.77 -27.55
CA SER A 11 -7.05 -7.64 -27.55
C SER A 11 -7.97 -7.76 -26.34
N ALA A 12 -7.80 -6.90 -25.36
CA ALA A 12 -8.81 -6.66 -24.34
C ALA A 12 -10.05 -6.09 -25.04
N ALA A 13 -11.25 -6.51 -24.62
CA ALA A 13 -12.51 -6.02 -25.14
C ALA A 13 -12.56 -4.48 -25.09
N PRO A 14 -13.14 -3.81 -26.11
CA PRO A 14 -13.25 -2.35 -26.10
C PRO A 14 -14.08 -1.90 -24.89
N PRO A 15 -13.69 -0.79 -24.24
CA PRO A 15 -14.43 -0.24 -23.11
C PRO A 15 -15.84 0.15 -23.55
N ALA A 16 -16.83 -0.05 -22.68
CA ALA A 16 -18.15 0.54 -22.84
C ALA A 16 -17.99 2.05 -23.01
N GLU A 17 -18.47 2.60 -24.12
CA GLU A 17 -18.30 4.00 -24.48
C GLU A 17 -18.75 4.91 -23.32
N GLY A 18 -17.85 5.75 -22.83
CA GLY A 18 -18.12 6.88 -21.95
C GLY A 18 -17.66 6.80 -20.49
N ARG A 19 -17.15 5.69 -19.97
CA ARG A 19 -16.64 5.65 -18.58
C ARG A 19 -15.11 5.60 -18.54
N PRO A 20 -14.45 6.46 -17.70
CA PRO A 20 -13.00 6.43 -17.58
C PRO A 20 -12.53 5.09 -17.00
N ARG A 21 -11.47 4.52 -17.56
CA ARG A 21 -10.79 3.34 -17.04
C ARG A 21 -10.00 3.72 -15.79
N ARG A 22 -10.39 3.20 -14.64
CA ARG A 22 -9.87 3.62 -13.35
C ARG A 22 -8.96 2.58 -12.73
N GLY A 23 -7.81 3.06 -12.24
CA GLY A 23 -6.89 2.30 -11.40
C GLY A 23 -6.93 2.75 -9.95
N LEU A 24 -6.63 1.83 -9.04
CA LEU A 24 -6.57 2.08 -7.61
C LEU A 24 -5.22 1.61 -7.07
N VAL A 25 -4.51 2.49 -6.38
CA VAL A 25 -3.26 2.18 -5.67
C VAL A 25 -3.48 2.32 -4.18
N LEU A 26 -3.29 1.24 -3.45
CA LEU A 26 -3.40 1.17 -1.99
C LEU A 26 -2.01 0.98 -1.40
N GLY A 27 -1.49 2.05 -0.80
CA GLY A 27 -0.15 2.06 -0.22
C GLY A 27 -0.05 1.30 1.10
N GLY A 28 1.17 0.88 1.41
CA GLY A 28 1.52 0.31 2.71
C GLY A 28 1.47 1.36 3.83
N GLY A 29 1.29 0.88 5.05
CA GLY A 29 1.20 1.79 6.21
C GLY A 29 0.88 1.07 7.52
N GLY A 30 1.03 -0.24 7.57
CA GLY A 30 0.69 -1.04 8.75
C GLY A 30 -0.80 -0.94 9.10
N MET A 31 -1.13 -1.26 10.33
CA MET A 31 -2.51 -1.28 10.81
C MET A 31 -3.19 0.08 10.73
N LEU A 32 -2.53 1.14 11.18
CA LEU A 32 -3.10 2.48 11.17
C LEU A 32 -3.20 3.05 9.76
N GLY A 33 -2.27 2.66 8.86
CA GLY A 33 -2.35 2.98 7.44
C GLY A 33 -3.56 2.31 6.78
N ALA A 34 -3.86 1.05 7.12
CA ALA A 34 -5.06 0.37 6.66
C ALA A 34 -6.34 1.09 7.11
N ALA A 35 -6.45 1.44 8.39
CA ALA A 35 -7.59 2.18 8.93
C ALA A 35 -7.79 3.53 8.22
N TRP A 36 -6.71 4.28 8.01
CA TRP A 36 -6.75 5.54 7.27
C TRP A 36 -7.20 5.33 5.82
N THR A 37 -6.64 4.30 5.15
CA THR A 37 -6.97 3.97 3.76
C THR A 37 -8.43 3.60 3.59
N VAL A 38 -9.02 2.86 4.55
CA VAL A 38 -10.46 2.54 4.54
C VAL A 38 -11.31 3.82 4.65
N GLY A 39 -10.96 4.74 5.53
CA GLY A 39 -11.63 6.05 5.62
C GLY A 39 -11.54 6.85 4.32
N ALA A 40 -10.38 6.84 3.67
CA ALA A 40 -10.17 7.50 2.39
C ALA A 40 -10.95 6.82 1.24
N LEU A 41 -11.03 5.46 1.22
CA LEU A 41 -11.84 4.71 0.24
C LEU A 41 -13.32 5.07 0.34
N CYS A 42 -13.87 5.12 1.56
CA CYS A 42 -15.27 5.53 1.78
C CYS A 42 -15.50 6.96 1.25
N ALA A 43 -14.57 7.88 1.50
CA ALA A 43 -14.69 9.25 1.02
C ALA A 43 -14.61 9.35 -0.51
N VAL A 44 -13.75 8.56 -1.16
CA VAL A 44 -13.66 8.49 -2.63
C VAL A 44 -14.97 7.95 -3.21
N GLU A 45 -15.51 6.85 -2.69
CA GLU A 45 -16.77 6.28 -3.16
C GLU A 45 -17.92 7.29 -3.06
N GLU A 46 -18.03 7.99 -1.93
CA GLU A 46 -19.07 8.99 -1.69
C GLU A 46 -18.92 10.22 -2.62
N ALA A 47 -17.70 10.74 -2.79
CA ALA A 47 -17.46 11.96 -3.57
C ALA A 47 -17.56 11.74 -5.09
N VAL A 48 -17.13 10.57 -5.58
CA VAL A 48 -17.01 10.27 -7.00
C VAL A 48 -18.19 9.44 -7.51
N GLY A 49 -18.98 8.82 -6.62
CA GLY A 49 -20.04 7.89 -6.99
C GLY A 49 -19.51 6.63 -7.68
N TRP A 50 -18.26 6.26 -7.42
CA TRP A 50 -17.59 5.11 -8.01
C TRP A 50 -17.16 4.12 -6.94
N ARG A 51 -17.52 2.86 -7.13
CA ARG A 51 -17.12 1.78 -6.20
C ARG A 51 -15.67 1.37 -6.44
N PRO A 52 -14.78 1.50 -5.44
CA PRO A 52 -13.36 1.16 -5.59
C PRO A 52 -13.09 -0.28 -6.02
N GLY A 53 -13.95 -1.23 -5.64
CA GLY A 53 -13.87 -2.63 -6.10
C GLY A 53 -14.13 -2.84 -7.59
N GLY A 54 -14.66 -1.82 -8.30
CA GLY A 54 -14.85 -1.83 -9.74
C GLY A 54 -13.68 -1.22 -10.53
N ALA A 55 -12.50 -1.09 -9.93
CA ALA A 55 -11.30 -0.63 -10.63
C ALA A 55 -10.80 -1.69 -11.63
N GLU A 56 -10.31 -1.24 -12.78
CA GLU A 56 -9.67 -2.08 -13.81
C GLU A 56 -8.40 -2.77 -13.28
N VAL A 57 -7.68 -2.06 -12.41
CA VAL A 57 -6.48 -2.56 -11.74
C VAL A 57 -6.47 -2.03 -10.29
N VAL A 58 -6.31 -2.94 -9.34
CA VAL A 58 -6.12 -2.62 -7.92
C VAL A 58 -4.73 -3.08 -7.51
N LEU A 59 -3.81 -2.14 -7.32
CA LEU A 59 -2.45 -2.40 -6.87
C LEU A 59 -2.35 -2.19 -5.37
N GLY A 60 -1.97 -3.23 -4.64
CA GLY A 60 -1.75 -3.18 -3.20
C GLY A 60 -0.29 -3.36 -2.80
N THR A 61 0.14 -2.66 -1.76
CA THR A 61 1.43 -2.83 -1.11
C THR A 61 1.22 -2.99 0.40
N SER A 62 1.77 -4.04 1.01
CA SER A 62 1.70 -4.28 2.46
C SER A 62 0.24 -4.29 2.97
N ALA A 63 -0.10 -3.50 3.98
CA ALA A 63 -1.49 -3.36 4.45
C ALA A 63 -2.47 -3.00 3.31
N GLY A 64 -2.01 -2.25 2.30
CA GLY A 64 -2.79 -1.98 1.08
C GLY A 64 -3.04 -3.22 0.22
N ALA A 65 -2.16 -4.23 0.27
CA ALA A 65 -2.37 -5.50 -0.43
C ALA A 65 -3.49 -6.33 0.23
N ILE A 66 -3.61 -6.28 1.55
CA ILE A 66 -4.73 -6.89 2.28
C ILE A 66 -6.05 -6.27 1.84
N LEU A 67 -6.13 -4.92 1.85
CA LEU A 67 -7.34 -4.21 1.42
C LEU A 67 -7.66 -4.45 -0.05
N ALA A 68 -6.64 -4.51 -0.93
CA ALA A 68 -6.80 -4.82 -2.34
C ALA A 68 -7.38 -6.24 -2.55
N ALA A 69 -6.90 -7.22 -1.79
CA ALA A 69 -7.43 -8.59 -1.82
C ALA A 69 -8.88 -8.65 -1.31
N MET A 70 -9.20 -7.89 -0.25
CA MET A 70 -10.57 -7.78 0.26
C MET A 70 -11.53 -7.17 -0.79
N LEU A 71 -11.12 -6.09 -1.47
CA LEU A 71 -11.90 -5.50 -2.56
C LEU A 71 -12.06 -6.46 -3.74
N ALA A 72 -11.00 -7.17 -4.12
CA ALA A 72 -11.06 -8.19 -5.19
C ALA A 72 -11.97 -9.39 -4.81
N GLY A 73 -12.06 -9.71 -3.51
CA GLY A 73 -13.00 -10.69 -2.94
C GLY A 73 -14.43 -10.18 -2.80
N GLY A 74 -14.74 -8.97 -3.33
CA GLY A 74 -16.09 -8.41 -3.33
C GLY A 74 -16.49 -7.71 -2.03
N VAL A 75 -15.55 -7.48 -1.11
CA VAL A 75 -15.81 -6.70 0.11
C VAL A 75 -16.04 -5.25 -0.25
N ARG A 76 -17.15 -4.66 0.22
CA ARG A 76 -17.49 -3.27 -0.01
C ARG A 76 -16.81 -2.34 1.00
N THR A 77 -16.71 -1.07 0.66
CA THR A 77 -16.06 -0.05 1.51
C THR A 77 -16.78 0.17 2.84
N ASP A 78 -18.12 0.05 2.87
CA ASP A 78 -18.90 0.10 4.10
C ASP A 78 -18.59 -1.09 5.02
N GLN A 79 -18.45 -2.30 4.45
CA GLN A 79 -18.04 -3.49 5.20
C GLN A 79 -16.58 -3.37 5.71
N LEU A 80 -15.66 -2.83 4.91
CA LEU A 80 -14.30 -2.52 5.37
C LEU A 80 -14.31 -1.56 6.54
N ARG A 81 -15.14 -0.50 6.48
CA ARG A 81 -15.30 0.48 7.55
C ARG A 81 -15.83 -0.18 8.84
N ASP A 82 -16.89 -0.97 8.72
CA ASP A 82 -17.53 -1.61 9.85
C ASP A 82 -16.61 -2.68 10.48
N HIS A 83 -15.87 -3.41 9.66
CA HIS A 83 -14.81 -4.32 10.10
C HIS A 83 -13.69 -3.58 10.85
N GLN A 84 -13.26 -2.39 10.37
CA GLN A 84 -12.29 -1.56 11.07
C GLN A 84 -12.83 -1.01 12.40
N ARG A 85 -14.13 -0.83 12.54
CA ARG A 85 -14.80 -0.45 13.79
C ARG A 85 -14.95 -1.61 14.77
N GLY A 86 -14.68 -2.84 14.32
CA GLY A 86 -14.93 -4.06 15.11
C GLY A 86 -16.41 -4.41 15.20
N LEU A 87 -17.23 -3.91 14.29
CA LEU A 87 -18.66 -4.23 14.24
C LEU A 87 -18.86 -5.62 13.59
N PRO A 88 -19.85 -6.39 14.06
CA PRO A 88 -20.16 -7.68 13.45
C PRO A 88 -20.69 -7.48 12.02
N ILE A 89 -20.14 -8.26 11.08
CA ILE A 89 -20.59 -8.26 9.70
C ILE A 89 -21.42 -9.51 9.48
N THR A 90 -22.69 -9.31 9.17
CA THR A 90 -23.68 -10.39 9.07
C THR A 90 -23.95 -10.84 7.64
N ALA A 91 -23.47 -10.11 6.64
CA ALA A 91 -23.71 -10.40 5.23
C ALA A 91 -22.48 -10.10 4.36
N GLY A 92 -22.37 -10.78 3.22
CA GLY A 92 -21.30 -10.62 2.24
C GLY A 92 -20.02 -11.41 2.58
N PRO A 93 -18.91 -11.16 1.88
CA PRO A 93 -17.70 -11.98 1.97
C PRO A 93 -17.04 -12.00 3.35
N LEU A 94 -17.27 -10.97 4.18
CA LEU A 94 -16.76 -10.90 5.55
C LEU A 94 -17.72 -11.46 6.60
N ALA A 95 -18.86 -12.03 6.21
CA ALA A 95 -19.81 -12.57 7.16
C ALA A 95 -19.19 -13.72 7.96
N GLY A 96 -19.18 -13.57 9.29
CA GLY A 96 -18.60 -14.57 10.20
C GLY A 96 -17.07 -14.65 10.18
N VAL A 97 -16.38 -13.79 9.43
CA VAL A 97 -14.91 -13.71 9.44
C VAL A 97 -14.46 -12.91 10.66
N ALA A 98 -13.87 -13.60 11.63
CA ALA A 98 -13.22 -12.97 12.77
C ALA A 98 -11.77 -12.64 12.41
N PHE A 99 -11.36 -11.40 12.63
CA PHE A 99 -9.97 -10.96 12.48
C PHE A 99 -9.58 -10.15 13.71
N ASP A 100 -8.71 -10.73 14.53
CA ASP A 100 -8.22 -10.07 15.73
C ASP A 100 -7.08 -9.12 15.38
N TYR A 101 -7.38 -7.84 15.34
CA TYR A 101 -6.38 -6.81 15.04
C TYR A 101 -5.28 -6.67 16.09
N GLU A 102 -5.48 -7.16 17.32
CA GLU A 102 -4.48 -7.05 18.37
C GLU A 102 -3.37 -8.09 18.20
N THR A 103 -3.71 -9.29 17.72
CA THR A 103 -2.77 -10.40 17.59
C THR A 103 -2.40 -10.74 16.16
N ALA A 104 -3.27 -10.49 15.20
CA ALA A 104 -3.11 -10.93 13.80
C ALA A 104 -1.84 -10.46 13.08
N VAL A 105 -1.25 -9.35 13.54
CA VAL A 105 0.00 -8.79 12.97
C VAL A 105 1.15 -8.80 13.99
N GLY A 106 1.09 -9.66 15.00
CA GLY A 106 2.13 -9.80 16.02
C GLY A 106 2.13 -8.72 17.10
N GLY A 107 1.02 -7.97 17.23
CA GLY A 107 0.85 -6.93 18.24
C GLY A 107 1.54 -5.61 17.90
N ALA A 108 1.58 -4.67 18.85
CA ALA A 108 2.13 -3.33 18.68
C ALA A 108 3.66 -3.28 18.64
N LEU A 109 4.34 -4.32 19.06
CA LEU A 109 5.80 -4.42 19.07
C LEU A 109 6.25 -5.73 18.41
N PRO A 110 7.33 -5.69 17.59
CA PRO A 110 7.82 -6.90 16.96
C PRO A 110 8.42 -7.86 17.98
N PRO A 111 8.26 -9.19 17.79
CA PRO A 111 9.05 -10.16 18.50
C PRO A 111 10.55 -9.91 18.25
N ARG A 112 11.41 -10.28 19.22
CA ARG A 112 12.86 -10.14 19.04
C ARG A 112 13.30 -10.88 17.78
N PRO A 113 13.93 -10.21 16.81
CA PRO A 113 14.34 -10.85 15.56
C PRO A 113 15.46 -11.86 15.79
N ARG A 114 15.73 -12.67 14.78
CA ARG A 114 16.88 -13.59 14.78
C ARG A 114 18.17 -12.78 14.67
N ALA A 115 19.25 -13.24 15.29
CA ALA A 115 20.57 -12.63 15.08
C ALA A 115 21.02 -12.84 13.62
N GLY A 116 21.67 -11.83 13.04
CA GLY A 116 22.26 -11.93 11.70
C GLY A 116 21.85 -10.77 10.77
N ILE A 117 22.34 -10.84 9.55
CA ILE A 117 22.00 -9.94 8.44
C ILE A 117 20.91 -10.60 7.61
N GLY A 118 19.88 -9.85 7.25
CA GLY A 118 18.71 -10.40 6.56
C GLY A 118 19.04 -10.97 5.19
N SER A 119 19.63 -10.17 4.30
CA SER A 119 20.02 -10.62 2.96
C SER A 119 21.44 -10.15 2.61
N PRO A 120 22.46 -10.99 2.91
CA PRO A 120 23.86 -10.67 2.53
C PRO A 120 24.05 -10.52 1.03
N GLY A 121 23.31 -11.27 0.20
CA GLY A 121 23.34 -11.18 -1.27
C GLY A 121 22.87 -9.80 -1.73
N LEU A 122 21.67 -9.41 -1.35
CA LEU A 122 21.11 -8.10 -1.69
C LEU A 122 21.98 -6.95 -1.18
N LEU A 123 22.53 -7.06 0.03
CA LEU A 123 23.42 -6.05 0.59
C LEU A 123 24.68 -5.88 -0.27
N ARG A 124 25.29 -7.00 -0.69
CA ARG A 124 26.46 -6.99 -1.57
C ARG A 124 26.17 -6.33 -2.91
N ASP A 125 25.03 -6.66 -3.53
CA ASP A 125 24.65 -6.14 -4.83
C ASP A 125 24.27 -4.66 -4.74
N ALA A 126 23.59 -4.25 -3.68
CA ALA A 126 23.25 -2.85 -3.42
C ALA A 126 24.49 -1.98 -3.17
N VAL A 127 25.54 -2.52 -2.53
CA VAL A 127 26.80 -1.81 -2.35
C VAL A 127 27.56 -1.65 -3.70
N ARG A 128 27.48 -2.66 -4.59
CA ARG A 128 28.11 -2.62 -5.93
C ARG A 128 27.36 -1.69 -6.89
N HIS A 129 26.03 -1.62 -6.76
CA HIS A 129 25.15 -0.88 -7.67
C HIS A 129 24.24 0.10 -6.92
N PRO A 130 24.78 1.07 -6.13
CA PRO A 130 23.99 1.89 -5.20
C PRO A 130 22.96 2.82 -5.88
N ARG A 131 23.07 3.02 -7.20
CA ARG A 131 22.11 3.81 -7.99
C ARG A 131 20.90 3.02 -8.43
N GLU A 132 20.95 1.69 -8.40
CA GLU A 132 19.89 0.80 -8.84
C GLU A 132 18.90 0.48 -7.73
N TYR A 133 19.34 0.60 -6.47
CA TYR A 133 18.52 0.25 -5.30
C TYR A 133 18.09 1.49 -4.50
N PRO A 134 16.81 1.61 -4.15
CA PRO A 134 16.37 2.57 -3.16
C PRO A 134 17.09 2.38 -1.82
N LEU A 135 17.39 3.47 -1.12
CA LEU A 135 18.02 3.41 0.21
C LEU A 135 17.25 2.50 1.18
N LEU A 136 15.93 2.49 1.06
CA LEU A 136 15.07 1.67 1.90
C LEU A 136 15.28 0.17 1.66
N THR A 137 15.50 -0.24 0.40
CA THR A 137 15.84 -1.62 0.03
C THR A 137 17.18 -2.02 0.64
N MET A 138 18.17 -1.12 0.60
CA MET A 138 19.47 -1.37 1.21
C MET A 138 19.36 -1.55 2.74
N VAL A 139 18.62 -0.68 3.41
CA VAL A 139 18.36 -0.78 4.86
C VAL A 139 17.61 -2.06 5.20
N SER A 140 16.64 -2.46 4.39
CA SER A 140 15.88 -3.70 4.58
C SER A 140 16.74 -4.96 4.48
N ALA A 141 17.77 -4.94 3.62
CA ALA A 141 18.74 -6.04 3.49
C ALA A 141 19.60 -6.23 4.75
N MET A 142 19.82 -5.16 5.51
CA MET A 142 20.55 -5.23 6.79
C MET A 142 19.67 -5.71 7.95
N ALA A 143 18.36 -5.53 7.87
CA ALA A 143 17.45 -5.91 8.94
C ALA A 143 17.44 -7.43 9.13
N PRO A 144 17.63 -7.94 10.36
CA PRO A 144 17.60 -9.38 10.64
C PRO A 144 16.21 -9.95 10.35
N HIS A 145 16.13 -11.27 10.13
CA HIS A 145 14.83 -11.92 9.91
C HIS A 145 13.96 -11.81 11.17
N GLY A 146 12.76 -11.30 11.02
CA GLY A 146 11.76 -11.27 12.07
C GLY A 146 11.22 -12.67 12.41
N ARG A 147 10.41 -12.74 13.46
CA ARG A 147 9.76 -13.97 13.96
C ARG A 147 8.24 -13.86 13.97
N GLY A 148 7.68 -12.71 13.62
CA GLY A 148 6.23 -12.53 13.51
C GLY A 148 5.65 -13.48 12.44
N SER A 149 4.42 -13.93 12.66
CA SER A 149 3.66 -14.72 11.71
C SER A 149 2.70 -13.83 10.92
N LEU A 150 2.56 -14.09 9.63
CA LEU A 150 1.56 -13.49 8.75
C LEU A 150 0.42 -14.48 8.46
N GLU A 151 0.41 -15.62 9.10
CA GLU A 151 -0.60 -16.65 8.87
C GLU A 151 -2.04 -16.16 9.07
N PRO A 152 -2.38 -15.34 10.08
CA PRO A 152 -3.72 -14.80 10.22
C PRO A 152 -4.14 -13.93 9.00
N VAL A 153 -3.19 -13.23 8.37
CA VAL A 153 -3.43 -12.51 7.12
C VAL A 153 -3.67 -13.49 5.97
N GLY A 154 -2.87 -14.56 5.91
CA GLY A 154 -3.04 -15.63 4.93
C GLY A 154 -4.41 -16.32 5.06
N GLU A 155 -4.85 -16.61 6.28
CA GLU A 155 -6.16 -17.22 6.58
C GLU A 155 -7.31 -16.31 6.15
N LEU A 156 -7.23 -15.01 6.46
CA LEU A 156 -8.21 -14.03 6.00
C LEU A 156 -8.35 -14.03 4.47
N VAL A 157 -7.23 -13.99 3.75
CA VAL A 157 -7.24 -13.94 2.29
C VAL A 157 -7.73 -15.25 1.69
N ARG A 158 -7.33 -16.41 2.24
CA ARG A 158 -7.83 -17.73 1.82
C ARG A 158 -9.33 -17.88 2.08
N GLY A 159 -9.82 -17.35 3.19
CA GLY A 159 -11.25 -17.34 3.51
C GLY A 159 -12.08 -16.54 2.49
N LEU A 160 -11.50 -15.46 1.95
CA LEU A 160 -12.20 -14.58 0.99
C LEU A 160 -12.07 -15.03 -0.47
N LEU A 161 -10.91 -15.52 -0.87
CA LEU A 161 -10.59 -15.81 -2.28
C LEU A 161 -10.33 -17.30 -2.55
N GLY A 162 -10.43 -18.15 -1.53
CA GLY A 162 -10.09 -19.55 -1.61
C GLY A 162 -8.59 -19.83 -1.52
N PRO A 163 -8.19 -21.10 -1.44
CA PRO A 163 -6.79 -21.52 -1.32
C PRO A 163 -6.02 -21.46 -2.64
N GLY A 164 -6.71 -21.27 -3.75
CA GLY A 164 -6.18 -21.36 -5.12
C GLY A 164 -5.40 -20.15 -5.58
N GLY A 165 -5.15 -20.15 -6.87
CA GLY A 165 -4.49 -19.07 -7.57
C GLY A 165 -5.35 -17.82 -7.75
N TRP A 166 -4.92 -16.97 -8.64
CA TRP A 166 -5.63 -15.74 -8.98
C TRP A 166 -6.89 -16.06 -9.80
N PRO A 167 -8.04 -15.45 -9.44
CA PRO A 167 -9.23 -15.57 -10.28
C PRO A 167 -8.96 -15.00 -11.67
N ASP A 168 -9.51 -15.66 -12.71
CA ASP A 168 -9.39 -15.18 -14.08
C ASP A 168 -9.93 -13.76 -14.21
N GLY A 169 -9.16 -12.90 -14.90
CA GLY A 169 -9.53 -11.50 -15.06
C GLY A 169 -9.45 -10.66 -13.78
N SER A 170 -8.89 -11.19 -12.68
CA SER A 170 -8.75 -10.44 -11.42
C SER A 170 -8.04 -9.11 -11.61
N PRO A 171 -8.60 -7.98 -11.11
CA PRO A 171 -7.96 -6.69 -11.14
C PRO A 171 -6.79 -6.57 -10.16
N LEU A 172 -6.66 -7.51 -9.24
CA LEU A 172 -5.71 -7.47 -8.13
C LEU A 172 -4.26 -7.60 -8.62
N ARG A 173 -3.41 -6.70 -8.13
CA ARG A 173 -1.95 -6.73 -8.28
C ARG A 173 -1.31 -6.49 -6.93
N VAL A 174 -0.31 -7.28 -6.58
CA VAL A 174 0.35 -7.23 -5.28
C VAL A 174 1.85 -7.00 -5.47
N ALA A 175 2.35 -5.90 -4.95
CA ALA A 175 3.77 -5.56 -5.03
C ALA A 175 4.56 -6.17 -3.87
N ALA A 176 5.64 -6.88 -4.17
CA ALA A 176 6.61 -7.37 -3.21
C ALA A 176 8.04 -7.15 -3.74
N VAL A 177 9.05 -7.47 -2.92
CA VAL A 177 10.46 -7.41 -3.30
C VAL A 177 11.07 -8.80 -3.16
N ASP A 178 11.70 -9.30 -4.23
CA ASP A 178 12.58 -10.47 -4.14
C ASP A 178 13.74 -10.15 -3.19
N TYR A 179 13.85 -10.94 -2.14
CA TYR A 179 14.80 -10.61 -1.06
C TYR A 179 16.25 -10.97 -1.40
N ARG A 180 16.47 -11.74 -2.44
CA ARG A 180 17.81 -12.08 -2.92
C ARG A 180 18.33 -11.06 -3.93
N GLY A 181 17.50 -10.74 -4.94
CA GLY A 181 17.89 -9.85 -6.04
C GLY A 181 17.51 -8.39 -5.81
N GLY A 182 16.67 -8.08 -4.81
CA GLY A 182 16.21 -6.72 -4.53
C GLY A 182 15.27 -6.13 -5.58
N HIS A 183 14.78 -6.94 -6.52
CA HIS A 183 13.91 -6.50 -7.59
C HIS A 183 12.44 -6.52 -7.15
N ARG A 184 11.66 -5.57 -7.64
CA ARG A 184 10.22 -5.58 -7.44
C ARG A 184 9.59 -6.72 -8.24
N VAL A 185 8.61 -7.36 -7.62
CA VAL A 185 7.73 -8.36 -8.24
C VAL A 185 6.30 -7.90 -8.07
N VAL A 186 5.50 -8.01 -9.13
CA VAL A 186 4.08 -7.70 -9.12
C VAL A 186 3.32 -9.02 -9.34
N PHE A 187 2.94 -9.65 -8.25
CA PHE A 187 2.11 -10.84 -8.32
C PHE A 187 0.76 -10.50 -8.97
N GLY A 188 0.29 -11.39 -9.82
CA GLY A 188 -0.91 -11.21 -10.64
C GLY A 188 -0.65 -10.58 -12.01
N ASP A 189 0.56 -10.11 -12.30
CA ASP A 189 0.93 -9.68 -13.67
C ASP A 189 1.35 -10.87 -14.55
N PRO A 190 1.18 -10.78 -15.87
CA PRO A 190 1.73 -11.78 -16.80
C PRO A 190 3.25 -11.90 -16.63
N GLY A 191 3.72 -13.14 -16.51
CA GLY A 191 5.15 -13.41 -16.30
C GLY A 191 5.64 -13.29 -14.86
N ALA A 192 4.82 -12.88 -13.92
CA ALA A 192 5.14 -12.94 -12.50
C ALA A 192 5.25 -14.41 -12.03
N PRO A 193 6.02 -14.68 -10.96
CA PRO A 193 6.05 -15.99 -10.34
C PRO A 193 4.64 -16.42 -9.94
N SER A 194 4.29 -17.68 -10.23
CA SER A 194 3.02 -18.24 -9.79
C SER A 194 2.98 -18.29 -8.27
N ALA A 195 1.90 -17.79 -7.66
CA ALA A 195 1.69 -17.76 -6.22
C ALA A 195 0.20 -17.84 -5.93
N ALA A 196 -0.19 -18.45 -4.82
CA ALA A 196 -1.53 -18.23 -4.29
C ALA A 196 -1.69 -16.75 -3.87
N VAL A 197 -2.90 -16.20 -3.98
CA VAL A 197 -3.13 -14.80 -3.59
C VAL A 197 -2.73 -14.55 -2.14
N ALA A 198 -3.03 -15.48 -1.23
CA ALA A 198 -2.65 -15.39 0.17
C ALA A 198 -1.12 -15.31 0.36
N GLU A 199 -0.35 -16.12 -0.38
CA GLU A 199 1.12 -16.09 -0.34
C GLU A 199 1.66 -14.74 -0.84
N ALA A 200 1.12 -14.23 -1.94
CA ALA A 200 1.49 -12.93 -2.50
C ALA A 200 1.21 -11.78 -1.52
N VAL A 201 0.04 -11.79 -0.86
CA VAL A 201 -0.32 -10.78 0.15
C VAL A 201 0.56 -10.88 1.38
N MET A 202 0.81 -12.10 1.88
CA MET A 202 1.76 -12.30 2.98
C MET A 202 3.17 -11.83 2.60
N ALA A 203 3.66 -12.13 1.39
CA ALA A 203 4.94 -11.65 0.89
C ALA A 203 5.02 -10.12 0.89
N SER A 204 3.96 -9.46 0.41
CA SER A 204 3.83 -8.00 0.41
C SER A 204 3.78 -7.38 1.80
N CYS A 205 3.44 -8.15 2.84
CA CYS A 205 3.37 -7.71 4.23
C CYS A 205 4.59 -8.11 5.07
N ALA A 206 5.55 -8.84 4.52
CA ALA A 206 6.71 -9.36 5.22
C ALA A 206 7.75 -8.26 5.52
N ILE A 207 7.45 -7.37 6.48
CA ILE A 207 8.34 -6.29 6.91
C ILE A 207 9.62 -6.87 7.51
N PRO A 208 10.82 -6.57 6.93
CA PRO A 208 12.09 -7.03 7.48
C PRO A 208 12.30 -6.59 8.93
N GLY A 209 12.80 -7.49 9.75
CA GLY A 209 12.95 -7.26 11.19
C GLY A 209 11.69 -7.54 12.02
N TRP A 210 10.50 -7.53 11.41
CA TRP A 210 9.23 -7.85 12.08
C TRP A 210 8.78 -9.28 11.75
N PHE A 211 8.68 -9.59 10.46
CA PHE A 211 8.25 -10.89 9.95
C PHE A 211 9.41 -11.65 9.29
N ALA A 212 9.26 -12.97 9.20
CA ALA A 212 10.11 -13.78 8.35
C ALA A 212 9.81 -13.49 6.88
N PRO A 213 10.82 -13.50 5.96
CA PRO A 213 10.56 -13.48 4.53
C PRO A 213 9.64 -14.63 4.13
N VAL A 214 8.65 -14.37 3.28
CA VAL A 214 7.72 -15.38 2.77
C VAL A 214 8.34 -16.09 1.59
N ARG A 215 8.27 -17.42 1.58
CA ARG A 215 8.80 -18.23 0.48
C ARG A 215 7.68 -18.59 -0.49
N VAL A 216 7.92 -18.29 -1.78
CA VAL A 216 7.05 -18.68 -2.90
C VAL A 216 7.93 -19.35 -3.94
N ASN A 217 7.64 -20.59 -4.27
CA ASN A 217 8.40 -21.40 -5.25
C ASN A 217 9.93 -21.37 -5.00
N GLY A 218 10.35 -21.47 -3.75
CA GLY A 218 11.78 -21.49 -3.38
C GLY A 218 12.45 -20.11 -3.26
N SER A 219 11.87 -19.06 -3.80
CA SER A 219 12.34 -17.67 -3.66
C SER A 219 11.78 -17.03 -2.40
N ALA A 220 12.55 -16.14 -1.76
CA ALA A 220 12.15 -15.42 -0.57
C ALA A 220 11.71 -13.99 -0.95
N TYR A 221 10.59 -13.54 -0.43
CA TYR A 221 10.03 -12.22 -0.69
C TYR A 221 9.81 -11.45 0.61
N VAL A 222 9.93 -10.15 0.51
CA VAL A 222 9.67 -9.19 1.60
C VAL A 222 8.74 -8.08 1.13
N ASP A 223 8.29 -7.28 2.08
CA ASP A 223 7.33 -6.18 1.90
C ASP A 223 7.69 -5.29 0.70
N GLY A 224 6.71 -5.04 -0.16
CA GLY A 224 6.85 -4.14 -1.31
C GLY A 224 7.23 -2.71 -0.92
N GLY A 225 6.94 -2.31 0.32
CA GLY A 225 7.36 -1.05 0.91
C GLY A 225 8.87 -0.92 1.10
N CYS A 226 9.62 -2.01 1.01
CA CYS A 226 11.09 -1.97 0.94
C CYS A 226 11.59 -1.27 -0.31
N TRP A 227 10.78 -1.21 -1.38
CA TRP A 227 11.09 -0.45 -2.59
C TRP A 227 10.35 0.89 -2.60
N SER A 228 9.04 0.85 -2.53
CA SER A 228 8.17 2.02 -2.46
C SER A 228 6.92 1.71 -1.65
N ALA A 229 6.51 2.62 -0.78
CA ALA A 229 5.29 2.45 0.00
C ALA A 229 4.02 2.40 -0.86
N THR A 230 4.03 2.94 -2.08
CA THR A 230 2.88 2.97 -3.00
C THR A 230 3.09 2.16 -4.26
N ASN A 231 4.32 2.10 -4.78
CA ASN A 231 4.63 1.48 -6.07
C ASN A 231 3.73 1.99 -7.22
N ALA A 232 3.30 3.25 -7.17
CA ALA A 232 2.30 3.79 -8.09
C ALA A 232 2.79 3.84 -9.55
N ASP A 233 4.09 3.92 -9.78
CA ASP A 233 4.70 3.83 -11.11
C ASP A 233 4.42 2.51 -11.83
N LEU A 234 4.06 1.44 -11.10
CA LEU A 234 3.63 0.16 -11.67
C LEU A 234 2.28 0.23 -12.39
N MET A 235 1.56 1.35 -12.28
CA MET A 235 0.34 1.62 -13.05
C MET A 235 0.61 2.15 -14.46
N LEU A 236 1.87 2.47 -14.80
CA LEU A 236 2.26 2.90 -16.16
C LEU A 236 1.94 1.82 -17.19
N GLY A 237 1.50 2.25 -18.39
CA GLY A 237 1.26 1.37 -19.52
C GLY A 237 0.03 0.45 -19.40
N ARG A 238 -0.80 0.61 -18.36
CA ARG A 238 -1.99 -0.24 -18.14
C ARG A 238 -3.25 0.27 -18.86
N GLY A 239 -3.13 1.33 -19.68
CA GLY A 239 -4.24 1.88 -20.44
C GLY A 239 -5.33 2.51 -19.56
N LEU A 240 -4.94 3.14 -18.46
CA LEU A 240 -5.84 3.79 -17.51
C LEU A 240 -5.97 5.28 -17.81
N ASP A 241 -7.19 5.81 -17.63
CA ASP A 241 -7.46 7.25 -17.76
C ASP A 241 -7.26 7.99 -16.45
N GLU A 242 -7.60 7.32 -15.34
CA GLU A 242 -7.53 7.86 -13.97
C GLU A 242 -6.91 6.86 -13.01
N VAL A 243 -6.10 7.36 -12.08
CA VAL A 243 -5.53 6.55 -10.99
C VAL A 243 -5.73 7.26 -9.66
N TYR A 244 -6.41 6.59 -8.74
CA TYR A 244 -6.56 7.01 -7.35
C TYR A 244 -5.43 6.40 -6.53
N VAL A 245 -4.59 7.25 -5.94
CA VAL A 245 -3.45 6.82 -5.12
C VAL A 245 -3.70 7.19 -3.67
N LEU A 246 -3.89 6.18 -2.82
CA LEU A 246 -4.07 6.33 -1.38
C LEU A 246 -2.76 5.98 -0.67
N ALA A 247 -2.11 7.01 -0.12
CA ALA A 247 -0.74 6.92 0.37
C ALA A 247 -0.63 7.22 1.87
N PRO A 248 -1.01 6.28 2.76
CA PRO A 248 -1.11 6.52 4.21
C PRO A 248 0.22 6.88 4.89
N MET A 249 1.36 6.53 4.28
CA MET A 249 2.69 6.89 4.79
C MET A 249 3.22 8.20 4.25
N ALA A 250 2.58 8.81 3.25
CA ALA A 250 2.98 10.11 2.72
C ALA A 250 2.48 11.28 3.59
N LEU A 251 2.97 12.46 3.28
CA LEU A 251 2.50 13.72 3.83
C LEU A 251 1.65 14.42 2.76
N ARG A 252 0.49 14.92 3.14
CA ARG A 252 -0.32 15.75 2.24
C ARG A 252 0.41 17.07 1.99
N LEU A 253 0.80 17.28 0.74
CA LEU A 253 1.31 18.56 0.27
C LEU A 253 0.13 19.37 -0.25
N HIS A 254 -0.08 20.58 0.27
CA HIS A 254 -1.11 21.47 -0.24
C HIS A 254 -0.87 21.75 -1.73
N PRO A 255 -1.88 21.65 -2.62
CA PRO A 255 -1.71 22.07 -4.01
C PRO A 255 -1.38 23.56 -4.02
N ARG A 256 -0.33 23.95 -4.76
CA ARG A 256 -0.13 25.32 -5.19
C ARG A 256 -1.27 25.69 -6.13
N GLY A 257 -2.35 26.33 -5.65
CA GLY A 257 -3.43 26.67 -6.59
C GLY A 257 -4.68 27.35 -6.08
N ARG A 258 -4.77 27.77 -4.81
CA ARG A 258 -5.71 28.82 -4.39
C ARG A 258 -5.04 29.67 -3.33
N ALA A 259 -5.13 30.99 -3.53
CA ALA A 259 -4.48 32.05 -2.81
C ALA A 259 -4.49 31.90 -1.28
N GLU A 260 -3.48 31.20 -0.75
CA GLU A 260 -2.88 31.51 0.52
C GLU A 260 -1.36 31.56 0.32
N PRO A 261 -0.68 32.51 0.97
CA PRO A 261 0.66 32.90 0.57
C PRO A 261 1.66 31.78 0.77
N ALA A 262 2.74 31.81 -0.04
CA ALA A 262 3.87 30.88 -0.08
C ALA A 262 4.58 30.59 1.27
N ARG A 263 3.99 30.99 2.37
CA ARG A 263 4.40 30.73 3.75
C ARG A 263 3.87 29.39 4.28
N GLY A 264 2.88 28.74 3.63
CA GLY A 264 2.16 27.59 4.19
C GLY A 264 2.96 26.30 4.23
N THR A 265 3.75 25.94 3.21
CA THR A 265 4.36 24.60 3.11
C THR A 265 5.62 24.47 3.95
N VAL A 266 6.45 25.49 3.93
CA VAL A 266 7.67 25.54 4.79
C VAL A 266 7.29 25.97 6.21
N ALA A 267 6.28 26.83 6.37
CA ALA A 267 5.78 27.24 7.67
C ALA A 267 4.95 26.13 8.33
N ALA A 268 4.08 25.41 7.63
CA ALA A 268 3.39 24.25 8.18
C ALA A 268 4.36 23.11 8.57
N LEU A 269 5.42 22.90 7.79
CA LEU A 269 6.52 22.00 8.16
C LEU A 269 7.37 22.55 9.33
N ARG A 270 7.51 23.89 9.43
CA ARG A 270 8.19 24.56 10.56
C ARG A 270 7.29 24.58 11.80
N GLU A 271 6.00 24.86 11.67
CA GLU A 271 5.03 24.83 12.76
C GLU A 271 4.78 23.41 13.28
N TRP A 272 4.70 22.41 12.40
CA TRP A 272 4.74 21.00 12.81
C TRP A 272 6.05 20.63 13.52
N ARG A 273 7.20 21.19 13.09
CA ARG A 273 8.48 21.06 13.79
C ARG A 273 8.50 21.80 15.12
N ALA A 274 7.75 22.88 15.28
CA ALA A 274 7.76 23.71 16.49
C ALA A 274 6.74 23.25 17.54
N ARG A 275 5.55 22.79 17.12
CA ARG A 275 4.47 22.31 18.00
C ARG A 275 4.58 20.85 18.38
N ASP A 276 5.01 20.00 17.42
CA ASP A 276 5.28 18.58 17.59
C ASP A 276 6.76 18.32 17.26
N ARG A 277 7.67 18.82 18.05
CA ARG A 277 9.01 18.19 18.08
C ARG A 277 8.77 16.77 18.56
N PRO A 278 8.93 15.75 17.66
CA PRO A 278 8.80 14.37 18.08
C PRO A 278 9.78 14.15 19.23
N ARG A 279 9.25 14.09 20.44
CA ARG A 279 10.04 13.83 21.65
C ARG A 279 10.44 12.36 21.63
N GLY A 280 11.49 12.03 20.87
CA GLY A 280 12.06 10.70 20.79
C GLY A 280 12.67 10.36 19.43
N VAL A 281 13.66 9.50 19.45
CA VAL A 281 14.39 9.02 18.27
C VAL A 281 13.45 8.36 17.26
N LEU A 282 12.50 7.57 17.75
CA LEU A 282 11.51 6.86 16.89
C LEU A 282 10.69 7.84 16.06
N ALA A 283 10.14 8.88 16.67
CA ALA A 283 9.30 9.84 15.97
C ALA A 283 10.09 10.66 14.92
N GLN A 284 11.39 10.92 15.19
CA GLN A 284 12.28 11.55 14.20
C GLN A 284 12.55 10.62 13.00
N LEU A 285 12.78 9.33 13.26
CA LEU A 285 12.97 8.32 12.21
C LEU A 285 11.73 8.17 11.34
N VAL A 286 10.54 8.06 11.95
CA VAL A 286 9.26 8.02 11.24
C VAL A 286 9.05 9.28 10.41
N GLY A 287 9.38 10.46 10.93
CA GLY A 287 9.29 11.71 10.18
C GLY A 287 10.26 11.79 8.99
N ARG A 288 11.47 11.22 9.10
CA ARG A 288 12.43 11.09 7.98
C ARG A 288 11.91 10.10 6.94
N TYR A 289 11.40 8.96 7.38
CA TYR A 289 10.82 7.94 6.52
C TYR A 289 9.64 8.49 5.72
N ARG A 290 8.65 9.14 6.36
CA ARG A 290 7.51 9.77 5.68
C ARG A 290 7.93 10.79 4.62
N ARG A 291 8.98 11.57 4.87
CA ARG A 291 9.53 12.51 3.88
C ARG A 291 10.16 11.81 2.68
N ALA A 292 10.84 10.69 2.91
CA ALA A 292 11.40 9.87 1.83
C ALA A 292 10.28 9.25 0.98
N VAL A 293 9.28 8.65 1.62
CA VAL A 293 8.07 8.11 0.97
C VAL A 293 7.36 9.19 0.15
N THR A 294 7.16 10.38 0.69
CA THR A 294 6.50 11.47 -0.04
C THR A 294 7.29 11.89 -1.28
N ARG A 295 8.62 11.97 -1.19
CA ARG A 295 9.46 12.28 -2.36
C ARG A 295 9.36 11.20 -3.44
N GLN A 296 9.38 9.92 -3.04
CA GLN A 296 9.22 8.80 -3.96
C GLN A 296 7.85 8.84 -4.64
N LEU A 297 6.78 8.99 -3.87
CA LEU A 297 5.41 9.12 -4.38
C LEU A 297 5.26 10.26 -5.39
N LEU A 298 5.87 11.42 -5.14
CA LEU A 298 5.84 12.55 -6.06
C LEU A 298 6.57 12.25 -7.38
N ARG A 299 7.62 11.43 -7.37
CA ARG A 299 8.28 10.96 -8.60
C ARG A 299 7.37 10.03 -9.38
N GLU A 300 6.79 9.03 -8.72
CA GLU A 300 5.88 8.04 -9.30
C GLU A 300 4.65 8.73 -9.93
N THR A 301 4.00 9.63 -9.20
CA THR A 301 2.83 10.36 -9.70
C THR A 301 3.16 11.35 -10.82
N ARG A 302 4.37 11.91 -10.88
CA ARG A 302 4.81 12.71 -12.03
C ARG A 302 4.95 11.85 -13.28
N LEU A 303 5.50 10.65 -13.18
CA LEU A 303 5.63 9.72 -14.31
C LEU A 303 4.25 9.35 -14.87
N LEU A 304 3.29 9.03 -13.98
CA LEU A 304 1.90 8.75 -14.38
C LEU A 304 1.26 9.96 -15.08
N ARG A 305 1.39 11.16 -14.53
CA ARG A 305 0.85 12.37 -15.17
C ARG A 305 1.50 12.67 -16.50
N ALA A 306 2.80 12.43 -16.62
CA ALA A 306 3.53 12.61 -17.87
C ALA A 306 3.08 11.63 -18.97
N SER A 307 2.54 10.46 -18.61
CA SER A 307 1.94 9.50 -19.55
C SER A 307 0.47 9.79 -19.91
N GLY A 308 -0.08 10.94 -19.46
CA GLY A 308 -1.46 11.36 -19.76
C GLY A 308 -2.49 10.88 -18.75
N VAL A 309 -2.11 10.14 -17.72
CA VAL A 309 -3.03 9.63 -16.70
C VAL A 309 -3.41 10.73 -15.69
N ARG A 310 -4.68 10.90 -15.41
CA ARG A 310 -5.16 11.76 -14.33
C ARG A 310 -4.90 11.08 -12.98
N VAL A 311 -4.14 11.72 -12.10
CA VAL A 311 -3.76 11.15 -10.80
C VAL A 311 -4.43 11.94 -9.67
N HIS A 312 -5.28 11.24 -8.93
CA HIS A 312 -5.95 11.69 -7.71
C HIS A 312 -5.17 11.16 -6.50
N LEU A 313 -4.45 12.05 -5.83
CA LEU A 313 -3.59 11.67 -4.72
C LEU A 313 -4.24 12.05 -3.39
N LEU A 314 -4.45 11.04 -2.55
CA LEU A 314 -4.88 11.20 -1.16
C LEU A 314 -3.73 10.79 -0.22
N ALA A 315 -3.47 11.63 0.77
CA ALA A 315 -2.46 11.39 1.81
C ALA A 315 -2.92 12.03 3.13
N PRO A 316 -2.46 11.52 4.29
CA PRO A 316 -2.82 12.04 5.59
C PRO A 316 -2.53 13.52 5.76
N THR A 317 -3.46 14.21 6.41
CA THR A 317 -3.29 15.58 6.90
C THR A 317 -2.45 15.60 8.18
N LEU A 318 -2.07 16.78 8.64
CA LEU A 318 -1.40 16.93 9.94
C LEU A 318 -2.27 16.44 11.10
N ALA A 319 -3.60 16.63 11.01
CA ALA A 319 -4.55 16.12 12.00
C ALA A 319 -4.55 14.58 12.04
N ASP A 320 -4.56 13.93 10.87
CA ASP A 320 -4.46 12.46 10.80
C ASP A 320 -3.15 11.95 11.41
N LEU A 321 -2.04 12.62 11.11
CA LEU A 321 -0.73 12.23 11.62
C LEU A 321 -0.62 12.37 13.14
N ALA A 322 -1.27 13.37 13.73
CA ALA A 322 -1.33 13.55 15.17
C ALA A 322 -2.09 12.39 15.84
N VAL A 323 -3.19 11.94 15.22
CA VAL A 323 -3.98 10.80 15.71
C VAL A 323 -3.22 9.47 15.51
N MET A 324 -2.56 9.28 14.36
CA MET A 324 -1.76 8.09 14.07
C MET A 324 -0.60 7.91 15.06
N GLY A 325 0.09 9.00 15.39
CA GLY A 325 1.32 8.93 16.19
C GLY A 325 2.47 8.22 15.45
N PRO A 326 3.55 7.86 16.17
CA PRO A 326 4.75 7.28 15.57
C PRO A 326 4.68 5.75 15.33
N ASN A 327 3.86 5.01 16.07
CA ASN A 327 3.73 3.57 15.92
C ASN A 327 2.55 3.21 15.02
N MET A 328 2.84 2.83 13.78
CA MET A 328 1.82 2.47 12.79
C MET A 328 1.14 1.11 13.04
N MET A 329 1.63 0.34 14.02
CA MET A 329 1.12 -0.98 14.38
C MET A 329 0.31 -0.96 15.70
N ASP A 330 0.03 0.23 16.25
CA ASP A 330 -0.74 0.39 17.49
C ASP A 330 -2.25 0.19 17.28
N PRO A 331 -2.84 -0.95 17.70
CA PRO A 331 -4.25 -1.24 17.45
C PRO A 331 -5.20 -0.28 18.21
N ALA A 332 -4.76 0.26 19.35
CA ALA A 332 -5.60 1.13 20.17
C ALA A 332 -6.01 2.44 19.46
N ARG A 333 -5.24 2.90 18.47
CA ARG A 333 -5.51 4.11 17.71
C ARG A 333 -6.36 3.88 16.45
N ARG A 334 -6.62 2.64 16.07
CA ARG A 334 -7.25 2.26 14.80
C ARG A 334 -8.58 3.00 14.57
N GLY A 335 -9.51 2.95 15.52
CA GLY A 335 -10.82 3.61 15.41
C GLY A 335 -10.69 5.12 15.24
N ALA A 336 -9.86 5.78 16.06
CA ALA A 336 -9.64 7.22 15.98
C ALA A 336 -9.02 7.65 14.64
N VAL A 337 -8.12 6.85 14.08
CA VAL A 337 -7.50 7.09 12.76
C VAL A 337 -8.53 6.95 11.65
N LEU A 338 -9.38 5.93 11.69
CA LEU A 338 -10.48 5.75 10.73
C LEU A 338 -11.41 6.98 10.72
N GLU A 339 -11.88 7.42 11.89
CA GLU A 339 -12.80 8.55 11.98
C GLU A 339 -12.13 9.88 11.55
N SER A 340 -10.85 10.05 11.84
CA SER A 340 -10.08 11.19 11.31
C SER A 340 -10.02 11.16 9.79
N ALA A 341 -9.67 10.01 9.20
CA ALA A 341 -9.54 9.83 7.76
C ALA A 341 -10.86 10.06 7.01
N LEU A 342 -11.99 9.60 7.55
CA LEU A 342 -13.32 9.84 7.00
C LEU A 342 -13.60 11.35 6.86
N ARG A 343 -13.31 12.14 7.90
CA ARG A 343 -13.51 13.60 7.88
C ARG A 343 -12.55 14.31 6.95
N THR A 344 -11.26 14.03 7.07
CA THR A 344 -10.20 14.77 6.35
C THR A 344 -10.16 14.42 4.87
N SER A 345 -10.50 13.19 4.49
CA SER A 345 -10.56 12.77 3.09
C SER A 345 -11.79 13.33 2.38
N ARG A 346 -12.95 13.42 3.03
CA ARG A 346 -14.13 14.12 2.49
C ARG A 346 -13.79 15.57 2.18
N ALA A 347 -13.28 16.30 3.17
CA ALA A 347 -12.85 17.70 2.98
C ALA A 347 -11.80 17.88 1.87
N ALA A 348 -11.02 16.83 1.58
CA ALA A 348 -10.04 16.85 0.49
C ALA A 348 -10.67 16.72 -0.89
N LEU A 349 -11.83 16.09 -0.99
CA LEU A 349 -12.53 15.78 -2.23
C LEU A 349 -13.68 16.75 -2.53
N ASP A 350 -14.11 17.59 -1.59
CA ASP A 350 -15.17 18.61 -1.76
C ASP A 350 -14.90 19.65 -2.87
N GLY A 351 -13.72 19.65 -3.49
CA GLY A 351 -13.36 20.50 -4.62
C GLY A 351 -13.09 19.75 -5.93
N VAL A 352 -13.38 18.46 -6.01
CA VAL A 352 -13.06 17.59 -7.17
C VAL A 352 -14.30 17.31 -8.06
N ARG A 353 -15.42 17.98 -7.82
CA ARG A 353 -16.61 17.94 -8.70
C ARG A 353 -16.45 18.78 -9.94
#